data_204af16fb5f1fa8392b246fc33150d5d
#
_entry.id   204af16fb5f1fa8392b246fc33150d5d
#
_cell.length_a   1.000
_cell.length_b   1.000
_cell.length_c   1.000
_cell.angle_alpha   90.00
_cell.angle_beta   90.00
_cell.angle_gamma   90.00
#
_symmetry.space_group_name_H-M   'P 1'
#
loop_
_entity.id
_entity.type
_entity.pdbx_description
1 polymer ?
#
loop_
_entity_poly.entity_id
_entity_poly.type
_entity_poly.pdbx_seq_one_letter_code
_entity_poly.pdbx_strand_id
1 'polypeptide(L)'
;MYFVLLKEANDIMRRIWSRIFALVMGFSLLLATLAACGAGTTTGTNTTTTGSTTIKIASDLPVSGKDTSSGKPAENGVHLAVDNANKNHTIPGYTLVFVPKDDVGPAGIHDPSVGAQNVRALIGDALVAGIVGPFNSNVAKAEMPITNQASLAQISPANTNPCLTKEGADVGCTGANDLVPTLRPSGKVNYFRIATTDDHQGPANADYLYKTLSLKKVYVIDDAETYGIGIADAFSKEWQKLGGAVLGRSSEPGSTTSYVSLLTQIATKHPDAIYFGGLDSTGGILIRQQMEQVPALKNLPFAGGDGIVTSTFSKTIGLNKAGPIYGTLATIDEAQVPSAQTFLNQYNSVYGAANLGGYSAAGYDCANILIQAIKKALDSGAHTPKDSSDATGAKAFRAAVISAVQGIDFNGVLGHQAFDQNGDTTNRVITIYKVGANPPGKFAGTPGWNPVAAVTIP
;
A
#
# COMPACT_ATOMS: atom_id res chain seq x y z
N MET A 1 39.18 18.36 40.64
CA MET A 1 38.85 18.93 39.32
C MET A 1 37.42 18.66 38.86
N TYR A 2 36.78 17.54 39.21
CA TYR A 2 35.38 17.21 38.82
C TYR A 2 34.32 18.01 39.60
N PHE A 3 34.55 18.43 40.84
CA PHE A 3 33.58 19.17 41.68
C PHE A 3 33.45 20.65 41.32
N VAL A 4 34.44 21.24 40.66
CA VAL A 4 34.41 22.66 40.25
C VAL A 4 33.57 22.83 38.97
N LEU A 5 33.64 21.88 38.04
CA LEU A 5 32.87 21.91 36.78
C LEU A 5 31.36 21.72 36.98
N LEU A 6 30.94 20.95 37.99
CA LEU A 6 29.52 20.78 38.32
C LEU A 6 28.90 22.02 38.98
N LYS A 7 29.70 22.83 39.67
CA LYS A 7 29.23 24.07 40.31
C LYS A 7 29.02 25.18 39.27
N GLU A 8 29.91 25.30 38.30
CA GLU A 8 29.76 26.25 37.20
C GLU A 8 28.58 25.93 36.25
N ALA A 9 28.35 24.66 35.96
CA ALA A 9 27.20 24.24 35.14
C ALA A 9 25.85 24.55 35.82
N ASN A 10 25.74 24.40 37.14
CA ASN A 10 24.53 24.73 37.89
C ASN A 10 24.27 26.24 37.99
N ASP A 11 25.30 27.07 38.06
CA ASP A 11 25.15 28.51 38.10
C ASP A 11 24.77 29.11 36.72
N ILE A 12 25.23 28.47 35.63
CA ILE A 12 24.83 28.85 34.27
C ILE A 12 23.35 28.47 34.04
N MET A 13 22.93 27.29 34.45
CA MET A 13 21.51 26.88 34.32
C MET A 13 20.57 27.79 35.15
N ARG A 14 20.93 28.18 36.37
CA ARG A 14 20.13 29.12 37.18
C ARG A 14 19.98 30.48 36.52
N ARG A 15 21.01 31.01 35.85
CA ARG A 15 20.95 32.30 35.15
C ARG A 15 20.12 32.24 33.88
N ILE A 16 20.06 31.12 33.21
CA ILE A 16 19.19 30.89 32.03
C ILE A 16 17.73 30.82 32.46
N TRP A 17 17.42 30.08 33.51
CA TRP A 17 16.05 29.94 34.01
C TRP A 17 15.46 31.23 34.56
N SER A 18 16.28 32.07 35.25
CA SER A 18 15.81 33.36 35.75
C SER A 18 15.50 34.36 34.64
N ARG A 19 16.19 34.30 33.50
CA ARG A 19 15.92 35.16 32.33
C ARG A 19 14.70 34.73 31.54
N ILE A 20 14.41 33.41 31.47
CA ILE A 20 13.20 32.86 30.85
C ILE A 20 11.95 33.22 31.68
N PHE A 21 12.04 33.16 33.00
CA PHE A 21 10.93 33.53 33.89
C PHE A 21 10.58 35.03 33.85
N ALA A 22 11.56 35.89 33.66
CA ALA A 22 11.35 37.34 33.52
C ALA A 22 10.70 37.73 32.17
N LEU A 23 10.92 36.95 31.10
CA LEU A 23 10.35 37.18 29.79
C LEU A 23 8.89 36.69 29.70
N VAL A 24 8.50 35.69 30.46
CA VAL A 24 7.12 35.15 30.48
C VAL A 24 6.17 36.01 31.32
N MET A 25 6.66 36.70 32.35
CA MET A 25 5.83 37.63 33.16
C MET A 25 5.63 39.02 32.50
N GLY A 26 6.46 39.41 31.53
CA GLY A 26 6.33 40.67 30.81
C GLY A 26 5.24 40.70 29.72
N PHE A 27 4.78 39.55 29.27
CA PHE A 27 3.81 39.46 28.17
C PHE A 27 2.34 39.34 28.61
N SER A 28 2.07 39.22 29.91
CA SER A 28 0.72 39.00 30.46
C SER A 28 -0.03 40.25 30.90
N LEU A 29 0.52 41.45 30.75
CA LEU A 29 -0.07 42.68 31.28
C LEU A 29 -0.50 43.72 30.23
N LEU A 30 -0.58 43.36 28.95
CA LEU A 30 -0.95 44.35 27.91
C LEU A 30 -2.24 43.98 27.09
N LEU A 31 -3.15 43.20 27.65
CA LEU A 31 -4.43 42.86 26.97
C LEU A 31 -5.65 43.02 27.87
N ALA A 32 -5.79 44.14 28.52
CA ALA A 32 -7.00 44.46 29.26
C ALA A 32 -7.31 45.97 29.21
N THR A 33 -7.70 46.50 28.06
CA THR A 33 -8.55 47.69 27.95
C THR A 33 -9.01 47.81 26.49
N LEU A 34 -10.22 47.40 26.17
CA LEU A 34 -11.12 47.96 25.13
C LEU A 34 -12.41 47.11 25.08
N ALA A 35 -13.26 47.35 26.05
CA ALA A 35 -14.67 46.90 25.95
C ALA A 35 -15.56 47.99 26.57
N ALA A 36 -16.09 48.86 25.74
CA ALA A 36 -17.34 49.55 26.04
C ALA A 36 -17.95 50.17 24.77
N CYS A 37 -19.26 49.91 24.62
CA CYS A 37 -20.27 50.62 23.85
C CYS A 37 -20.41 50.33 22.35
N GLY A 38 -21.53 49.61 22.07
CA GLY A 38 -22.15 49.48 20.77
C GLY A 38 -23.30 48.48 20.81
N ALA A 39 -24.43 48.86 21.44
CA ALA A 39 -25.68 48.07 21.33
C ALA A 39 -26.26 48.27 19.92
N GLY A 40 -25.91 47.37 19.01
CA GLY A 40 -26.56 47.21 17.72
C GLY A 40 -27.26 45.87 17.71
N THR A 41 -28.57 45.82 17.69
CA THR A 41 -29.38 44.63 17.41
C THR A 41 -29.13 44.16 16.00
N THR A 42 -28.19 43.26 15.84
CA THR A 42 -28.05 42.45 14.64
C THR A 42 -28.79 41.14 14.87
N THR A 43 -29.85 40.92 14.09
CA THR A 43 -30.45 39.60 13.85
C THR A 43 -29.33 38.63 13.48
N GLY A 44 -28.89 37.87 14.47
CA GLY A 44 -27.87 36.80 14.27
C GLY A 44 -28.47 35.71 13.41
N THR A 45 -28.10 35.65 12.17
CA THR A 45 -28.06 34.39 11.45
C THR A 45 -27.10 33.49 12.21
N ASN A 46 -27.64 32.53 12.96
CA ASN A 46 -26.88 31.43 13.52
C ASN A 46 -26.26 30.62 12.35
N THR A 47 -25.10 31.02 11.89
CA THR A 47 -24.22 30.13 11.15
C THR A 47 -23.66 29.14 12.18
N THR A 48 -24.41 28.07 12.40
CA THR A 48 -23.89 26.88 13.04
C THR A 48 -22.72 26.42 12.18
N THR A 49 -21.50 26.69 12.60
CA THR A 49 -20.29 26.10 12.04
C THR A 49 -20.33 24.60 12.39
N THR A 50 -20.84 23.81 11.48
CA THR A 50 -21.27 22.42 11.70
C THR A 50 -20.15 21.39 11.47
N GLY A 51 -18.87 21.78 11.52
CA GLY A 51 -17.76 20.85 11.39
C GLY A 51 -16.39 21.52 11.26
N SER A 52 -15.33 20.73 11.29
CA SER A 52 -13.97 21.19 11.02
C SER A 52 -13.77 21.48 9.53
N THR A 53 -12.99 22.50 9.21
CA THR A 53 -12.49 22.76 7.84
C THR A 53 -11.26 21.93 7.50
N THR A 54 -10.77 21.11 8.43
CA THR A 54 -9.67 20.17 8.22
C THR A 54 -10.19 18.75 8.08
N ILE A 55 -9.77 18.08 7.02
CA ILE A 55 -10.02 16.64 6.78
C ILE A 55 -8.68 15.95 6.65
N LYS A 56 -8.50 14.80 7.30
CA LYS A 56 -7.26 14.04 7.26
C LYS A 56 -7.45 12.79 6.39
N ILE A 57 -6.49 12.58 5.50
CA ILE A 57 -6.31 11.36 4.70
C ILE A 57 -5.04 10.69 5.18
N ALA A 58 -5.15 9.46 5.63
CA ALA A 58 -3.99 8.72 6.13
C ALA A 58 -3.46 7.72 5.09
N SER A 59 -2.22 7.30 5.26
CA SER A 59 -1.69 6.06 4.70
C SER A 59 -1.19 5.15 5.81
N ASP A 60 -1.25 3.82 5.61
CA ASP A 60 -0.53 2.83 6.40
C ASP A 60 0.15 1.86 5.44
N LEU A 61 1.47 2.01 5.28
CA LEU A 61 2.26 1.37 4.23
C LEU A 61 3.68 1.08 4.75
N PRO A 62 4.38 0.04 4.28
CA PRO A 62 5.74 -0.28 4.72
C PRO A 62 6.75 0.66 4.04
N VAL A 63 7.00 1.83 4.65
CA VAL A 63 7.80 2.90 4.05
C VAL A 63 9.24 2.97 4.53
N SER A 64 9.63 2.07 5.43
CA SER A 64 11.00 1.93 5.94
C SER A 64 11.52 0.50 5.81
N GLY A 65 12.72 0.24 6.36
CA GLY A 65 13.30 -1.09 6.41
C GLY A 65 13.53 -1.73 5.04
N LYS A 66 13.33 -3.04 4.97
CA LYS A 66 13.56 -3.84 3.76
C LYS A 66 12.43 -3.68 2.73
N ASP A 67 11.24 -3.26 3.17
CA ASP A 67 10.06 -3.11 2.33
C ASP A 67 9.90 -1.70 1.75
N THR A 68 10.87 -0.80 2.03
CA THR A 68 10.85 0.61 1.56
C THR A 68 10.58 0.72 0.05
N SER A 69 11.16 -0.17 -0.77
CA SER A 69 10.99 -0.13 -2.23
C SER A 69 9.59 -0.52 -2.71
N SER A 70 8.79 -1.11 -1.84
CA SER A 70 7.39 -1.45 -2.10
C SER A 70 6.45 -0.33 -1.63
N GLY A 71 6.52 0.04 -0.36
CA GLY A 71 5.56 0.96 0.25
C GLY A 71 5.81 2.44 -0.04
N LYS A 72 7.08 2.89 0.01
CA LYS A 72 7.41 4.32 -0.15
C LYS A 72 7.00 4.92 -1.50
N PRO A 73 7.15 4.22 -2.64
CA PRO A 73 6.65 4.72 -3.92
C PRO A 73 5.13 4.95 -3.93
N ALA A 74 4.36 4.07 -3.31
CA ALA A 74 2.91 4.21 -3.19
C ALA A 74 2.54 5.38 -2.25
N GLU A 75 3.20 5.52 -1.10
CA GLU A 75 3.01 6.66 -0.17
C GLU A 75 3.29 8.00 -0.85
N ASN A 76 4.36 8.08 -1.64
CA ASN A 76 4.67 9.28 -2.42
C ASN A 76 3.52 9.63 -3.39
N GLY A 77 2.88 8.63 -4.00
CA GLY A 77 1.68 8.81 -4.81
C GLY A 77 0.52 9.39 -4.01
N VAL A 78 0.26 8.87 -2.81
CA VAL A 78 -0.77 9.39 -1.91
C VAL A 78 -0.51 10.85 -1.56
N HIS A 79 0.71 11.17 -1.15
CA HIS A 79 1.10 12.52 -0.76
C HIS A 79 0.93 13.50 -1.94
N LEU A 80 1.39 13.12 -3.13
CA LEU A 80 1.23 13.94 -4.34
C LEU A 80 -0.25 14.23 -4.65
N ALA A 81 -1.15 13.26 -4.45
CA ALA A 81 -2.59 13.45 -4.69
C ALA A 81 -3.19 14.45 -3.70
N VAL A 82 -2.83 14.36 -2.42
CA VAL A 82 -3.28 15.31 -1.38
C VAL A 82 -2.78 16.72 -1.66
N ASP A 83 -1.50 16.86 -2.03
CA ASP A 83 -0.91 18.16 -2.37
C ASP A 83 -1.59 18.78 -3.61
N ASN A 84 -1.83 17.98 -4.64
CA ASN A 84 -2.53 18.42 -5.85
C ASN A 84 -3.97 18.84 -5.52
N ALA A 85 -4.68 18.11 -4.67
CA ALA A 85 -6.04 18.44 -4.28
C ALA A 85 -6.13 19.77 -3.52
N ASN A 86 -5.19 20.03 -2.61
CA ASN A 86 -5.09 21.30 -1.90
C ASN A 86 -4.77 22.45 -2.85
N LYS A 87 -3.76 22.26 -3.72
CA LYS A 87 -3.36 23.26 -4.72
C LYS A 87 -4.50 23.64 -5.65
N ASN A 88 -5.32 22.66 -6.04
CA ASN A 88 -6.43 22.84 -6.97
C ASN A 88 -7.75 23.19 -6.27
N HIS A 89 -7.75 23.33 -4.94
CA HIS A 89 -8.98 23.57 -4.13
C HIS A 89 -10.09 22.57 -4.47
N THR A 90 -9.75 21.28 -4.63
CA THR A 90 -10.68 20.21 -5.07
C THR A 90 -11.89 20.08 -4.16
N ILE A 91 -11.74 20.35 -2.86
CA ILE A 91 -12.83 20.43 -1.88
C ILE A 91 -12.87 21.88 -1.35
N PRO A 92 -13.72 22.75 -1.94
CA PRO A 92 -13.78 24.16 -1.56
C PRO A 92 -14.12 24.35 -0.07
N GLY A 93 -13.38 25.22 0.61
CA GLY A 93 -13.56 25.51 2.03
C GLY A 93 -12.90 24.52 2.99
N TYR A 94 -12.24 23.47 2.48
CA TYR A 94 -11.54 22.48 3.28
C TYR A 94 -10.03 22.40 2.94
N THR A 95 -9.24 22.07 3.95
CA THR A 95 -7.82 21.74 3.83
C THR A 95 -7.65 20.25 4.10
N LEU A 96 -7.00 19.56 3.17
CA LEU A 96 -6.64 18.15 3.35
C LEU A 96 -5.27 18.06 4.02
N VAL A 97 -5.16 17.23 5.06
CA VAL A 97 -3.91 16.95 5.77
C VAL A 97 -3.55 15.49 5.56
N PHE A 98 -2.36 15.24 5.02
CA PHE A 98 -1.82 13.90 4.89
C PHE A 98 -1.24 13.40 6.21
N VAL A 99 -1.59 12.17 6.63
CA VAL A 99 -1.15 11.54 7.88
C VAL A 99 -0.52 10.18 7.54
N PRO A 100 0.80 10.14 7.26
CA PRO A 100 1.48 8.88 6.98
C PRO A 100 1.68 8.04 8.23
N LYS A 101 1.57 6.72 8.08
CA LYS A 101 1.95 5.69 9.04
C LYS A 101 2.83 4.65 8.35
N ASP A 102 3.76 4.11 9.12
CA ASP A 102 4.68 3.05 8.72
C ASP A 102 4.31 1.79 9.49
N ASP A 103 4.01 0.71 8.78
CA ASP A 103 3.66 -0.58 9.37
C ASP A 103 4.87 -1.53 9.52
N VAL A 104 6.09 -1.03 9.30
CA VAL A 104 7.33 -1.81 9.48
C VAL A 104 7.62 -2.04 10.96
N GLY A 105 7.82 -3.32 11.29
CA GLY A 105 8.16 -3.76 12.64
C GLY A 105 9.69 -3.87 12.89
N PRO A 106 10.06 -4.35 14.09
CA PRO A 106 11.47 -4.48 14.50
C PRO A 106 12.31 -5.40 13.60
N ALA A 107 11.69 -6.32 12.86
CA ALA A 107 12.38 -7.19 11.90
C ALA A 107 12.80 -6.45 10.61
N GLY A 108 12.37 -5.20 10.45
CA GLY A 108 12.64 -4.37 9.28
C GLY A 108 11.79 -4.74 8.06
N ILE A 109 10.68 -5.44 8.25
CA ILE A 109 9.63 -5.76 7.28
C ILE A 109 8.27 -5.37 7.85
N HIS A 110 7.25 -5.34 7.01
CA HIS A 110 5.85 -5.10 7.41
C HIS A 110 5.43 -6.00 8.58
N ASP A 111 4.67 -5.46 9.54
CA ASP A 111 4.25 -6.14 10.76
C ASP A 111 2.74 -5.92 11.01
N PRO A 112 1.94 -7.00 10.99
CA PRO A 112 0.50 -6.90 11.26
C PRO A 112 0.14 -6.25 12.60
N SER A 113 1.00 -6.40 13.62
CA SER A 113 0.77 -5.80 14.94
C SER A 113 0.97 -4.30 14.91
N VAL A 114 1.96 -3.82 14.16
CA VAL A 114 2.22 -2.38 13.96
C VAL A 114 1.09 -1.76 13.16
N GLY A 115 0.66 -2.38 12.04
CA GLY A 115 -0.49 -1.93 11.26
C GLY A 115 -1.75 -1.84 12.12
N ALA A 116 -2.05 -2.87 12.93
CA ALA A 116 -3.19 -2.84 13.84
C ALA A 116 -3.10 -1.72 14.90
N GLN A 117 -1.91 -1.35 15.37
CA GLN A 117 -1.70 -0.21 16.27
C GLN A 117 -1.91 1.12 15.54
N ASN A 118 -1.39 1.24 14.32
CA ASN A 118 -1.52 2.43 13.49
C ASN A 118 -2.98 2.76 13.21
N VAL A 119 -3.79 1.77 12.78
CA VAL A 119 -5.21 2.03 12.47
C VAL A 119 -6.01 2.37 13.72
N ARG A 120 -5.69 1.80 14.91
CA ARG A 120 -6.32 2.24 16.16
C ARG A 120 -6.01 3.70 16.49
N ALA A 121 -4.76 4.13 16.29
CA ALA A 121 -4.37 5.53 16.49
C ALA A 121 -5.08 6.46 15.50
N LEU A 122 -5.19 6.06 14.23
CA LEU A 122 -5.90 6.82 13.19
C LEU A 122 -7.40 6.92 13.47
N ILE A 123 -8.02 5.85 13.98
CA ILE A 123 -9.45 5.85 14.36
C ILE A 123 -9.70 6.83 15.52
N GLY A 124 -8.75 6.94 16.46
CA GLY A 124 -8.81 7.87 17.59
C GLY A 124 -8.86 9.34 17.21
N ASP A 125 -8.45 9.70 15.99
CA ASP A 125 -8.56 11.04 15.45
C ASP A 125 -9.81 11.13 14.56
N ALA A 126 -10.85 11.81 15.04
CA ALA A 126 -12.12 11.93 14.35
C ALA A 126 -12.02 12.61 12.97
N LEU A 127 -10.99 13.43 12.72
CA LEU A 127 -10.77 14.11 11.44
C LEU A 127 -10.23 13.19 10.34
N VAL A 128 -9.76 11.97 10.67
CA VAL A 128 -9.33 10.99 9.67
C VAL A 128 -10.55 10.40 8.97
N ALA A 129 -10.70 10.72 7.68
CA ALA A 129 -11.83 10.34 6.85
C ALA A 129 -11.64 9.00 6.12
N GLY A 130 -10.39 8.59 5.87
CA GLY A 130 -10.06 7.33 5.20
C GLY A 130 -8.56 7.06 5.21
N ILE A 131 -8.19 5.82 4.86
CA ILE A 131 -6.83 5.31 4.83
C ILE A 131 -6.53 4.76 3.44
N VAL A 132 -5.38 5.10 2.87
CA VAL A 132 -4.78 4.38 1.75
C VAL A 132 -3.82 3.33 2.33
N GLY A 133 -4.10 2.08 2.05
CA GLY A 133 -3.38 0.94 2.62
C GLY A 133 -4.34 -0.15 3.11
N PRO A 134 -3.75 -1.20 3.72
CA PRO A 134 -2.32 -1.48 3.78
C PRO A 134 -1.77 -2.03 2.45
N PHE A 135 -0.44 -2.25 2.41
CA PHE A 135 0.22 -2.84 1.25
C PHE A 135 0.19 -4.37 1.27
N ASN A 136 0.41 -4.97 2.44
CA ASN A 136 0.59 -6.41 2.62
C ASN A 136 -0.69 -7.10 3.11
N SER A 137 -0.98 -8.31 2.59
CA SER A 137 -2.24 -9.01 2.88
C SER A 137 -2.37 -9.50 4.32
N ASN A 138 -1.25 -9.85 4.98
CA ASN A 138 -1.24 -10.20 6.41
C ASN A 138 -1.50 -8.98 7.31
N VAL A 139 -1.03 -7.79 6.92
CA VAL A 139 -1.34 -6.51 7.58
C VAL A 139 -2.82 -6.18 7.40
N ALA A 140 -3.35 -6.31 6.16
CA ALA A 140 -4.78 -6.14 5.89
C ALA A 140 -5.66 -7.03 6.78
N LYS A 141 -5.27 -8.29 6.95
CA LYS A 141 -5.98 -9.25 7.83
C LYS A 141 -6.04 -8.76 9.28
N ALA A 142 -5.04 -8.03 9.76
CA ALA A 142 -5.02 -7.49 11.12
C ALA A 142 -5.79 -6.16 11.26
N GLU A 143 -5.80 -5.32 10.21
CA GLU A 143 -6.41 -3.99 10.24
C GLU A 143 -7.91 -4.00 9.93
N MET A 144 -8.33 -4.80 8.96
CA MET A 144 -9.70 -4.78 8.43
C MET A 144 -10.79 -4.95 9.50
N PRO A 145 -10.70 -5.87 10.49
CA PRO A 145 -11.72 -5.99 11.52
C PRO A 145 -11.85 -4.71 12.36
N ILE A 146 -10.73 -4.01 12.59
CA ILE A 146 -10.65 -2.81 13.43
C ILE A 146 -11.29 -1.63 12.70
N THR A 147 -10.89 -1.40 11.45
CA THR A 147 -11.44 -0.31 10.61
C THR A 147 -12.89 -0.54 10.24
N ASN A 148 -13.29 -1.81 10.09
CA ASN A 148 -14.67 -2.20 9.81
C ASN A 148 -15.61 -1.84 10.96
N GLN A 149 -15.25 -2.14 12.22
CA GLN A 149 -16.01 -1.75 13.39
C GLN A 149 -16.11 -0.22 13.56
N ALA A 150 -15.04 0.49 13.16
CA ALA A 150 -14.98 1.96 13.26
C ALA A 150 -15.65 2.68 12.06
N SER A 151 -16.17 1.93 11.10
CA SER A 151 -16.70 2.48 9.84
C SER A 151 -15.71 3.40 9.13
N LEU A 152 -14.41 3.04 9.10
CA LEU A 152 -13.37 3.81 8.44
C LEU A 152 -13.02 3.16 7.09
N ALA A 153 -13.11 3.93 6.01
CA ALA A 153 -12.76 3.45 4.68
C ALA A 153 -11.26 3.14 4.55
N GLN A 154 -10.92 1.98 4.00
CA GLN A 154 -9.57 1.63 3.58
C GLN A 154 -9.57 1.34 2.07
N ILE A 155 -8.58 1.86 1.34
CA ILE A 155 -8.38 1.54 -0.07
C ILE A 155 -6.93 1.09 -0.25
N SER A 156 -6.74 -0.21 -0.50
CA SER A 156 -5.41 -0.76 -0.73
C SER A 156 -4.95 -0.53 -2.17
N PRO A 157 -3.72 -0.03 -2.36
CA PRO A 157 -3.12 0.04 -3.70
C PRO A 157 -2.60 -1.31 -4.21
N ALA A 158 -2.36 -2.29 -3.32
CA ALA A 158 -1.51 -3.44 -3.65
C ALA A 158 -1.96 -4.79 -3.09
N ASN A 159 -2.94 -4.87 -2.18
CA ASN A 159 -3.36 -6.17 -1.66
C ASN A 159 -4.02 -7.02 -2.74
N THR A 160 -3.55 -8.27 -2.89
CA THR A 160 -3.99 -9.16 -3.97
C THR A 160 -4.63 -10.46 -3.49
N ASN A 161 -4.46 -10.86 -2.21
CA ASN A 161 -5.08 -12.10 -1.74
C ASN A 161 -6.62 -12.04 -1.87
N PRO A 162 -7.26 -12.97 -2.63
CA PRO A 162 -8.69 -12.92 -2.88
C PRO A 162 -9.53 -13.09 -1.61
N CYS A 163 -9.06 -13.86 -0.63
CA CYS A 163 -9.83 -14.17 0.57
C CYS A 163 -9.99 -13.00 1.55
N LEU A 164 -9.36 -11.85 1.28
CA LEU A 164 -9.66 -10.61 2.01
C LEU A 164 -11.06 -10.08 1.72
N THR A 165 -11.61 -10.40 0.54
CA THR A 165 -12.88 -9.82 0.06
C THR A 165 -13.85 -10.84 -0.50
N LYS A 166 -13.36 -12.01 -0.95
CA LYS A 166 -14.13 -13.06 -1.60
C LYS A 166 -14.24 -14.30 -0.71
N GLU A 167 -15.28 -15.07 -0.96
CA GLU A 167 -15.56 -16.36 -0.34
C GLU A 167 -15.71 -17.43 -1.43
N GLY A 168 -15.55 -18.69 -1.07
CA GLY A 168 -15.85 -19.80 -1.96
C GLY A 168 -14.65 -20.59 -2.47
N ALA A 169 -14.91 -21.82 -2.90
CA ALA A 169 -13.90 -22.78 -3.34
C ALA A 169 -13.27 -22.47 -4.70
N ASP A 170 -13.98 -21.76 -5.54
CA ASP A 170 -13.53 -21.32 -6.87
C ASP A 170 -12.31 -20.41 -6.78
N VAL A 171 -12.26 -19.54 -5.77
CA VAL A 171 -11.14 -18.64 -5.47
C VAL A 171 -10.21 -19.16 -4.36
N GLY A 172 -10.47 -20.38 -3.82
CA GLY A 172 -9.63 -20.97 -2.76
C GLY A 172 -9.91 -20.47 -1.36
N CYS A 173 -11.02 -19.72 -1.15
CA CYS A 173 -11.35 -19.05 0.12
C CYS A 173 -12.35 -19.87 0.93
N THR A 174 -11.90 -21.01 1.46
CA THR A 174 -12.70 -21.93 2.28
C THR A 174 -11.92 -22.40 3.51
N GLY A 175 -12.62 -22.90 4.53
CA GLY A 175 -12.00 -23.40 5.75
C GLY A 175 -11.20 -22.31 6.48
N ALA A 176 -9.92 -22.54 6.69
CA ALA A 176 -9.04 -21.56 7.36
C ALA A 176 -8.82 -20.26 6.54
N ASN A 177 -9.10 -20.32 5.21
CA ASN A 177 -9.01 -19.18 4.30
C ASN A 177 -10.37 -18.48 4.10
N ASP A 178 -11.43 -18.89 4.77
CA ASP A 178 -12.69 -18.16 4.82
C ASP A 178 -12.58 -17.00 5.80
N LEU A 179 -12.02 -15.88 5.32
CA LEU A 179 -11.64 -14.75 6.16
C LEU A 179 -12.73 -13.68 6.27
N VAL A 180 -13.60 -13.54 5.27
CA VAL A 180 -14.55 -12.42 5.15
C VAL A 180 -15.45 -12.25 6.40
N PRO A 181 -16.01 -13.29 7.02
CA PRO A 181 -16.83 -13.12 8.23
C PRO A 181 -16.05 -12.49 9.40
N THR A 182 -14.76 -12.83 9.53
CA THR A 182 -13.89 -12.26 10.56
C THR A 182 -13.44 -10.84 10.22
N LEU A 183 -13.17 -10.58 8.95
CA LEU A 183 -12.65 -9.30 8.49
C LEU A 183 -13.74 -8.21 8.42
N ARG A 184 -15.01 -8.60 8.29
CA ARG A 184 -16.17 -7.70 8.20
C ARG A 184 -17.17 -7.92 9.33
N PRO A 185 -16.78 -7.74 10.60
CA PRO A 185 -17.67 -8.01 11.75
C PRO A 185 -18.95 -7.16 11.78
N SER A 186 -18.98 -6.01 11.08
CA SER A 186 -20.21 -5.21 10.89
C SER A 186 -21.14 -5.74 9.77
N GLY A 187 -20.69 -6.72 8.99
CA GLY A 187 -21.37 -7.22 7.79
C GLY A 187 -21.36 -6.23 6.60
N LYS A 188 -20.64 -5.11 6.70
CA LYS A 188 -20.59 -4.07 5.66
C LYS A 188 -19.22 -3.98 5.02
N VAL A 189 -19.18 -3.60 3.74
CA VAL A 189 -17.93 -3.30 3.04
C VAL A 189 -17.42 -1.94 3.47
N ASN A 190 -16.14 -1.86 3.83
CA ASN A 190 -15.41 -0.62 4.12
C ASN A 190 -13.97 -0.69 3.59
N TYR A 191 -13.57 -1.87 3.16
CA TYR A 191 -12.27 -2.14 2.56
C TYR A 191 -12.43 -2.33 1.06
N PHE A 192 -11.59 -1.65 0.30
CA PHE A 192 -11.55 -1.62 -1.15
C PHE A 192 -10.12 -1.83 -1.63
N ARG A 193 -9.94 -2.20 -2.90
CA ARG A 193 -8.62 -2.28 -3.52
C ARG A 193 -8.70 -2.02 -5.02
N ILE A 194 -7.66 -1.38 -5.55
CA ILE A 194 -7.53 -1.13 -6.99
C ILE A 194 -6.55 -2.10 -7.67
N ALA A 195 -5.86 -2.92 -6.90
CA ALA A 195 -5.10 -4.05 -7.42
C ALA A 195 -6.03 -5.22 -7.77
N THR A 196 -5.77 -5.89 -8.89
CA THR A 196 -6.41 -7.15 -9.29
C THR A 196 -6.00 -8.27 -8.33
N THR A 197 -6.83 -9.28 -8.14
CA THR A 197 -6.61 -10.33 -7.16
C THR A 197 -5.78 -11.51 -7.69
N ASP A 198 -5.18 -12.31 -6.78
CA ASP A 198 -4.27 -13.42 -7.10
C ASP A 198 -4.95 -14.57 -7.85
N ASP A 199 -6.27 -14.75 -7.70
CA ASP A 199 -7.07 -15.68 -8.50
C ASP A 199 -7.07 -15.32 -9.99
N HIS A 200 -6.59 -14.12 -10.34
CA HIS A 200 -6.31 -13.68 -11.70
C HIS A 200 -4.80 -13.58 -11.98
N GLN A 201 -4.02 -13.05 -11.02
CA GLN A 201 -2.58 -12.82 -11.18
C GLN A 201 -1.80 -14.13 -11.32
N GLY A 202 -2.08 -15.12 -10.45
CA GLY A 202 -1.45 -16.43 -10.51
C GLY A 202 -1.67 -17.15 -11.85
N PRO A 203 -2.93 -17.27 -12.34
CA PRO A 203 -3.23 -17.80 -13.65
C PRO A 203 -2.56 -17.06 -14.82
N ALA A 204 -2.53 -15.72 -14.82
CA ALA A 204 -1.87 -14.95 -15.87
C ALA A 204 -0.37 -15.26 -15.97
N ASN A 205 0.31 -15.41 -14.81
CA ASN A 205 1.70 -15.79 -14.77
C ASN A 205 1.92 -17.25 -15.23
N ALA A 206 1.09 -18.19 -14.75
CA ALA A 206 1.14 -19.59 -15.16
C ALA A 206 0.94 -19.74 -16.68
N ASP A 207 -0.05 -19.08 -17.23
CA ASP A 207 -0.32 -19.05 -18.68
C ASP A 207 0.87 -18.56 -19.48
N TYR A 208 1.48 -17.46 -19.08
CA TYR A 208 2.65 -16.90 -19.77
C TYR A 208 3.84 -17.85 -19.74
N LEU A 209 4.20 -18.38 -18.57
CA LEU A 209 5.33 -19.31 -18.44
C LEU A 209 5.07 -20.62 -19.19
N TYR A 210 3.84 -21.15 -19.14
CA TYR A 210 3.50 -22.42 -19.77
C TYR A 210 3.33 -22.31 -21.28
N LYS A 211 2.54 -21.32 -21.76
CA LYS A 211 2.16 -21.20 -23.18
C LYS A 211 3.22 -20.44 -23.98
N THR A 212 3.73 -19.32 -23.43
CA THR A 212 4.66 -18.45 -24.16
C THR A 212 6.11 -18.94 -24.03
N LEU A 213 6.51 -19.35 -22.84
CA LEU A 213 7.88 -19.83 -22.62
C LEU A 213 8.02 -21.37 -22.77
N SER A 214 6.90 -22.08 -22.95
CA SER A 214 6.87 -23.54 -23.13
C SER A 214 7.43 -24.36 -21.97
N LEU A 215 7.44 -23.79 -20.74
CA LEU A 215 7.89 -24.50 -19.54
C LEU A 215 6.83 -25.51 -19.09
N LYS A 216 7.23 -26.67 -18.57
CA LYS A 216 6.33 -27.77 -18.23
C LYS A 216 6.44 -28.25 -16.79
N LYS A 217 7.57 -28.01 -16.13
CA LYS A 217 7.87 -28.49 -14.78
C LYS A 217 8.31 -27.33 -13.90
N VAL A 218 7.63 -27.11 -12.79
CA VAL A 218 7.94 -26.04 -11.86
C VAL A 218 8.13 -26.60 -10.45
N TYR A 219 9.04 -25.99 -9.68
CA TYR A 219 9.04 -26.13 -8.24
C TYR A 219 8.56 -24.81 -7.63
N VAL A 220 7.66 -24.90 -6.65
CA VAL A 220 7.03 -23.74 -6.01
C VAL A 220 7.61 -23.56 -4.62
N ILE A 221 7.96 -22.33 -4.27
CA ILE A 221 8.35 -21.92 -2.92
C ILE A 221 7.42 -20.76 -2.52
N ASP A 222 6.95 -20.74 -1.28
CA ASP A 222 6.27 -19.58 -0.71
C ASP A 222 6.91 -19.15 0.62
N ASP A 223 6.63 -17.89 1.04
CA ASP A 223 7.20 -17.28 2.24
C ASP A 223 6.40 -17.56 3.52
N ALA A 224 5.44 -18.47 3.48
CA ALA A 224 4.54 -18.82 4.57
C ALA A 224 3.60 -17.67 5.03
N GLU A 225 3.50 -16.57 4.27
CA GLU A 225 2.61 -15.45 4.55
C GLU A 225 1.29 -15.52 3.77
N THR A 226 0.30 -14.73 4.20
CA THR A 226 -1.05 -14.71 3.61
C THR A 226 -1.02 -14.46 2.11
N TYR A 227 -0.18 -13.52 1.64
CA TYR A 227 -0.01 -13.25 0.22
C TYR A 227 0.73 -14.40 -0.49
N GLY A 228 1.92 -14.76 0.00
CA GLY A 228 2.78 -15.73 -0.69
C GLY A 228 2.16 -17.11 -0.83
N ILE A 229 1.45 -17.59 0.20
CA ILE A 229 0.65 -18.83 0.12
C ILE A 229 -0.43 -18.69 -0.95
N GLY A 230 -1.20 -17.58 -0.94
CA GLY A 230 -2.34 -17.39 -1.84
C GLY A 230 -1.93 -17.33 -3.30
N ILE A 231 -0.91 -16.54 -3.66
CA ILE A 231 -0.43 -16.44 -5.04
C ILE A 231 0.19 -17.76 -5.54
N ALA A 232 0.91 -18.48 -4.64
CA ALA A 232 1.48 -19.79 -4.97
C ALA A 232 0.39 -20.86 -5.21
N ASP A 233 -0.70 -20.81 -4.45
CA ASP A 233 -1.88 -21.69 -4.65
C ASP A 233 -2.55 -21.41 -5.99
N ALA A 234 -2.85 -20.14 -6.29
CA ALA A 234 -3.50 -19.72 -7.52
C ALA A 234 -2.66 -20.09 -8.77
N PHE A 235 -1.35 -19.81 -8.70
CA PHE A 235 -0.40 -20.21 -9.73
C PHE A 235 -0.37 -21.73 -9.93
N SER A 236 -0.23 -22.51 -8.86
CA SER A 236 -0.11 -23.97 -8.92
C SER A 236 -1.38 -24.62 -9.48
N LYS A 237 -2.55 -24.11 -9.09
CA LYS A 237 -3.87 -24.58 -9.58
C LYS A 237 -3.98 -24.42 -11.11
N GLU A 238 -3.64 -23.25 -11.64
CA GLU A 238 -3.68 -23.01 -13.09
C GLU A 238 -2.58 -23.78 -13.82
N TRP A 239 -1.36 -23.85 -13.24
CA TRP A 239 -0.26 -24.63 -13.82
C TRP A 239 -0.65 -26.08 -14.06
N GLN A 240 -1.28 -26.74 -13.07
CA GLN A 240 -1.76 -28.11 -13.17
C GLN A 240 -2.91 -28.24 -14.18
N LYS A 241 -3.83 -27.29 -14.21
CA LYS A 241 -4.96 -27.25 -15.19
C LYS A 241 -4.45 -27.16 -16.64
N LEU A 242 -3.32 -26.47 -16.87
CA LEU A 242 -2.64 -26.41 -18.17
C LEU A 242 -1.91 -27.71 -18.54
N GLY A 243 -1.82 -28.68 -17.64
CA GLY A 243 -1.08 -29.94 -17.82
C GLY A 243 0.38 -29.82 -17.39
N GLY A 244 0.78 -28.79 -16.68
CA GLY A 244 2.10 -28.62 -16.11
C GLY A 244 2.30 -29.44 -14.82
N ALA A 245 3.52 -29.89 -14.59
CA ALA A 245 3.88 -30.61 -13.38
C ALA A 245 4.43 -29.68 -12.30
N VAL A 246 3.79 -29.66 -11.13
CA VAL A 246 4.36 -29.11 -9.90
C VAL A 246 5.18 -30.21 -9.22
N LEU A 247 6.51 -30.13 -9.31
CA LEU A 247 7.43 -31.15 -8.82
C LEU A 247 7.56 -31.20 -7.30
N GLY A 248 7.07 -30.17 -6.63
CA GLY A 248 7.00 -30.04 -5.20
C GLY A 248 6.74 -28.59 -4.78
N ARG A 249 6.45 -28.43 -3.49
CA ARG A 249 6.24 -27.13 -2.85
C ARG A 249 6.96 -27.09 -1.50
N SER A 250 7.54 -25.96 -1.17
CA SER A 250 8.08 -25.65 0.15
C SER A 250 7.54 -24.33 0.64
N SER A 251 7.21 -24.27 1.92
CA SER A 251 6.76 -23.05 2.60
C SER A 251 7.87 -22.65 3.59
N GLU A 252 8.51 -21.51 3.33
CA GLU A 252 9.74 -21.08 4.01
C GLU A 252 9.54 -19.69 4.60
N PRO A 253 9.50 -19.53 5.91
CA PRO A 253 9.24 -18.23 6.52
C PRO A 253 10.31 -17.19 6.14
N GLY A 254 9.91 -15.92 6.08
CA GLY A 254 10.81 -14.81 5.73
C GLY A 254 12.02 -14.61 6.64
N SER A 255 12.09 -15.32 7.76
CA SER A 255 13.26 -15.41 8.64
C SER A 255 14.32 -16.41 8.15
N THR A 256 14.07 -17.18 7.09
CA THR A 256 15.01 -18.15 6.51
C THR A 256 16.25 -17.43 6.00
N THR A 257 17.42 -17.83 6.48
CA THR A 257 18.72 -17.21 6.17
C THR A 257 19.52 -17.93 5.10
N SER A 258 19.11 -19.15 4.72
CA SER A 258 19.76 -19.93 3.65
C SER A 258 18.81 -20.93 3.00
N TYR A 259 18.75 -20.90 1.69
CA TYR A 259 17.98 -21.82 0.84
C TYR A 259 18.86 -22.83 0.10
N VAL A 260 20.21 -22.82 0.30
CA VAL A 260 21.14 -23.65 -0.47
C VAL A 260 20.81 -25.14 -0.38
N SER A 261 20.49 -25.64 0.81
CA SER A 261 20.10 -27.05 1.01
C SER A 261 18.80 -27.40 0.25
N LEU A 262 17.78 -26.57 0.38
CA LEU A 262 16.52 -26.72 -0.34
C LEU A 262 16.75 -26.67 -1.87
N LEU A 263 17.48 -25.68 -2.35
CA LEU A 263 17.79 -25.52 -3.78
C LEU A 263 18.59 -26.72 -4.34
N THR A 264 19.50 -27.30 -3.56
CA THR A 264 20.20 -28.50 -3.94
C THR A 264 19.27 -29.71 -4.09
N GLN A 265 18.30 -29.84 -3.19
CA GLN A 265 17.24 -30.88 -3.31
C GLN A 265 16.32 -30.63 -4.52
N ILE A 266 15.96 -29.37 -4.75
CA ILE A 266 15.14 -28.96 -5.91
C ILE A 266 15.84 -29.34 -7.23
N ALA A 267 17.16 -29.12 -7.31
CA ALA A 267 17.95 -29.45 -8.49
C ALA A 267 17.86 -30.93 -8.90
N THR A 268 17.72 -31.84 -7.93
CA THR A 268 17.59 -33.30 -8.22
C THR A 268 16.24 -33.63 -8.88
N LYS A 269 15.27 -32.74 -8.83
CA LYS A 269 13.93 -32.92 -9.45
C LYS A 269 13.87 -32.40 -10.89
N HIS A 270 14.93 -31.76 -11.38
CA HIS A 270 15.03 -31.20 -12.73
C HIS A 270 13.84 -30.33 -13.15
N PRO A 271 13.54 -29.24 -12.41
CA PRO A 271 12.50 -28.29 -12.82
C PRO A 271 12.93 -27.47 -14.04
N ASP A 272 11.96 -26.96 -14.80
CA ASP A 272 12.19 -25.99 -15.87
C ASP A 272 12.22 -24.53 -15.32
N ALA A 273 11.62 -24.29 -14.16
CA ALA A 273 11.62 -23.01 -13.46
C ALA A 273 11.39 -23.19 -11.96
N ILE A 274 11.74 -22.12 -11.20
CA ILE A 274 11.30 -21.94 -9.81
C ILE A 274 10.30 -20.79 -9.78
N TYR A 275 9.14 -21.03 -9.16
CA TYR A 275 8.14 -20.02 -8.86
C TYR A 275 8.18 -19.68 -7.37
N PHE A 276 8.22 -18.38 -7.05
CA PHE A 276 8.22 -17.89 -5.68
C PHE A 276 6.98 -17.05 -5.40
N GLY A 277 6.16 -17.49 -4.45
CA GLY A 277 5.08 -16.71 -3.84
C GLY A 277 5.59 -16.02 -2.58
N GLY A 278 5.81 -14.72 -2.64
CA GLY A 278 6.34 -13.94 -1.52
C GLY A 278 6.98 -12.65 -1.99
N LEU A 279 7.61 -11.94 -1.04
CA LEU A 279 8.23 -10.65 -1.31
C LEU A 279 9.74 -10.80 -1.59
N ASP A 280 10.31 -9.77 -2.21
CA ASP A 280 11.76 -9.64 -2.36
C ASP A 280 12.47 -9.70 -1.00
N SER A 281 11.89 -9.08 0.03
CA SER A 281 12.39 -9.01 1.41
C SER A 281 12.20 -10.30 2.22
N THR A 282 11.18 -11.12 1.90
CA THR A 282 10.86 -12.35 2.63
C THR A 282 11.49 -13.61 2.04
N GLY A 283 12.32 -13.47 1.00
CA GLY A 283 13.07 -14.60 0.43
C GLY A 283 13.44 -14.45 -1.04
N GLY A 284 12.67 -13.68 -1.83
CA GLY A 284 12.84 -13.61 -3.28
C GLY A 284 14.25 -13.27 -3.74
N ILE A 285 14.89 -12.27 -3.14
CA ILE A 285 16.29 -11.90 -3.43
C ILE A 285 17.23 -13.03 -3.04
N LEU A 286 17.11 -13.57 -1.84
CA LEU A 286 18.03 -14.57 -1.31
C LEU A 286 17.94 -15.88 -2.09
N ILE A 287 16.73 -16.35 -2.42
CA ILE A 287 16.52 -17.53 -3.26
C ILE A 287 17.21 -17.33 -4.61
N ARG A 288 16.93 -16.22 -5.29
CA ARG A 288 17.52 -15.97 -6.62
C ARG A 288 19.03 -15.84 -6.59
N GLN A 289 19.62 -15.22 -5.57
CA GLN A 289 21.07 -15.17 -5.39
C GLN A 289 21.67 -16.56 -5.16
N GLN A 290 21.01 -17.39 -4.33
CA GLN A 290 21.52 -18.73 -4.00
C GLN A 290 21.29 -19.76 -5.11
N MET A 291 20.33 -19.54 -6.03
CA MET A 291 20.23 -20.33 -7.26
C MET A 291 21.54 -20.30 -8.07
N GLU A 292 22.31 -19.21 -8.01
CA GLU A 292 23.60 -19.10 -8.71
C GLU A 292 24.68 -20.03 -8.13
N GLN A 293 24.55 -20.43 -6.87
CA GLN A 293 25.46 -21.36 -6.19
C GLN A 293 25.17 -22.83 -6.55
N VAL A 294 23.98 -23.09 -7.17
CA VAL A 294 23.58 -24.44 -7.58
C VAL A 294 23.65 -24.53 -9.11
N PRO A 295 24.71 -25.22 -9.68
CA PRO A 295 24.97 -25.19 -11.13
C PRO A 295 23.78 -25.56 -12.01
N ALA A 296 22.93 -26.52 -11.56
CA ALA A 296 21.75 -26.95 -12.30
C ALA A 296 20.63 -25.91 -12.30
N LEU A 297 20.61 -24.92 -11.39
CA LEU A 297 19.55 -23.93 -11.25
C LEU A 297 19.92 -22.53 -11.72
N LYS A 298 21.21 -22.20 -11.82
CA LYS A 298 21.68 -20.82 -12.08
C LYS A 298 21.12 -20.18 -13.35
N ASN A 299 20.83 -20.99 -14.37
CA ASN A 299 20.33 -20.55 -15.67
C ASN A 299 18.80 -20.72 -15.83
N LEU A 300 18.14 -21.31 -14.84
CA LEU A 300 16.69 -21.52 -14.91
C LEU A 300 15.92 -20.21 -14.72
N PRO A 301 14.76 -20.08 -15.35
CA PRO A 301 13.81 -19.04 -15.03
C PRO A 301 13.45 -19.02 -13.54
N PHE A 302 13.47 -17.82 -12.98
CA PHE A 302 12.88 -17.52 -11.68
C PHE A 302 11.65 -16.63 -11.91
N ALA A 303 10.52 -16.98 -11.34
CA ALA A 303 9.29 -16.21 -11.51
C ALA A 303 8.58 -16.00 -10.17
N GLY A 304 7.79 -14.95 -10.09
CA GLY A 304 6.96 -14.65 -8.93
C GLY A 304 5.83 -13.69 -9.25
N GLY A 305 5.06 -13.33 -8.23
CA GLY A 305 4.03 -12.29 -8.29
C GLY A 305 4.61 -10.88 -8.22
N ASP A 306 3.77 -9.94 -7.82
CA ASP A 306 4.11 -8.52 -7.66
C ASP A 306 5.10 -8.25 -6.51
N GLY A 307 5.14 -9.13 -5.51
CA GLY A 307 6.04 -9.02 -4.37
C GLY A 307 7.54 -9.03 -4.71
N ILE A 308 7.92 -9.46 -5.91
CA ILE A 308 9.32 -9.37 -6.38
C ILE A 308 9.56 -8.24 -7.38
N VAL A 309 8.51 -7.55 -7.86
CA VAL A 309 8.64 -6.50 -8.88
C VAL A 309 9.01 -5.16 -8.22
N THR A 310 10.21 -5.11 -7.66
CA THR A 310 10.73 -3.93 -6.94
C THR A 310 12.06 -3.46 -7.53
N SER A 311 12.37 -2.19 -7.31
CA SER A 311 13.68 -1.63 -7.70
C SER A 311 14.83 -2.21 -6.86
N THR A 312 14.56 -2.63 -5.62
CA THR A 312 15.54 -3.29 -4.75
C THR A 312 15.89 -4.66 -5.30
N PHE A 313 14.90 -5.45 -5.72
CA PHE A 313 15.14 -6.75 -6.34
C PHE A 313 16.03 -6.64 -7.58
N SER A 314 15.63 -5.82 -8.55
CA SER A 314 16.36 -5.66 -9.81
C SER A 314 17.79 -5.13 -9.62
N LYS A 315 18.00 -4.18 -8.71
CA LYS A 315 19.32 -3.66 -8.34
C LYS A 315 20.20 -4.73 -7.68
N THR A 316 19.65 -5.46 -6.71
CA THR A 316 20.41 -6.43 -5.91
C THR A 316 20.80 -7.65 -6.73
N ILE A 317 19.89 -8.16 -7.56
CA ILE A 317 20.19 -9.30 -8.45
C ILE A 317 21.05 -8.88 -9.63
N GLY A 318 20.88 -7.67 -10.15
CA GLY A 318 21.53 -7.17 -11.37
C GLY A 318 20.79 -7.57 -12.64
N LEU A 319 20.92 -6.73 -13.66
CA LEU A 319 20.12 -6.80 -14.89
C LEU A 319 20.57 -7.85 -15.92
N ASN A 320 21.80 -8.38 -15.77
CA ASN A 320 22.47 -9.25 -16.77
C ASN A 320 22.78 -10.65 -16.20
N LYS A 321 21.86 -11.22 -15.45
CA LYS A 321 22.03 -12.57 -14.89
C LYS A 321 21.73 -13.67 -15.91
N ALA A 322 22.36 -14.83 -15.72
CA ALA A 322 22.30 -15.95 -16.66
C ALA A 322 20.88 -16.54 -16.81
N GLY A 323 20.09 -16.59 -15.72
CA GLY A 323 18.70 -17.06 -15.74
C GLY A 323 17.71 -15.90 -15.88
N PRO A 324 16.71 -16.01 -16.76
CA PRO A 324 15.67 -14.97 -16.90
C PRO A 324 14.80 -14.87 -15.65
N ILE A 325 14.36 -13.68 -15.33
CA ILE A 325 13.50 -13.41 -14.16
C ILE A 325 12.22 -12.74 -14.65
N TYR A 326 11.09 -13.30 -14.22
CA TYR A 326 9.75 -12.81 -14.56
C TYR A 326 8.98 -12.46 -13.28
N GLY A 327 8.18 -11.40 -13.35
CA GLY A 327 7.26 -11.01 -12.29
C GLY A 327 5.96 -10.48 -12.88
N THR A 328 4.94 -10.33 -12.06
CA THR A 328 3.67 -9.72 -12.48
C THR A 328 3.34 -8.55 -11.58
N LEU A 329 2.62 -7.55 -12.08
CA LEU A 329 1.92 -6.57 -11.27
C LEU A 329 0.41 -6.74 -11.46
N ALA A 330 -0.31 -6.59 -10.38
CA ALA A 330 -1.76 -6.71 -10.33
C ALA A 330 -2.48 -5.42 -10.81
N THR A 331 -1.88 -4.75 -11.78
CA THR A 331 -2.37 -3.50 -12.38
C THR A 331 -1.76 -3.33 -13.77
N ILE A 332 -2.26 -2.34 -14.52
CA ILE A 332 -1.61 -1.88 -15.74
C ILE A 332 -0.33 -1.10 -15.42
N ASP A 333 0.69 -1.25 -16.24
CA ASP A 333 1.90 -0.41 -16.16
C ASP A 333 1.55 1.04 -16.55
N GLU A 334 1.74 1.97 -15.62
CA GLU A 334 1.44 3.39 -15.82
C GLU A 334 2.23 4.01 -16.99
N ALA A 335 3.43 3.48 -17.28
CA ALA A 335 4.21 3.95 -18.42
C ALA A 335 3.56 3.62 -19.78
N GLN A 336 2.60 2.69 -19.80
CA GLN A 336 1.85 2.33 -21.00
C GLN A 336 0.51 3.07 -21.10
N VAL A 337 0.13 3.86 -20.10
CA VAL A 337 -1.14 4.59 -20.05
C VAL A 337 -0.91 6.06 -20.44
N PRO A 338 -1.43 6.53 -21.59
CA PRO A 338 -1.22 7.92 -22.03
C PRO A 338 -1.67 8.97 -21.00
N SER A 339 -2.79 8.72 -20.29
CA SER A 339 -3.31 9.60 -19.23
C SER A 339 -2.40 9.69 -18.02
N ALA A 340 -1.53 8.72 -17.78
CA ALA A 340 -0.59 8.72 -16.65
C ALA A 340 0.62 9.64 -16.85
N GLN A 341 0.85 10.17 -18.07
CA GLN A 341 2.05 10.96 -18.38
C GLN A 341 2.17 12.22 -17.49
N THR A 342 1.07 12.88 -17.19
CA THR A 342 1.07 14.05 -16.29
C THR A 342 1.47 13.66 -14.88
N PHE A 343 0.94 12.56 -14.36
CA PHE A 343 1.33 11.99 -13.05
C PHE A 343 2.82 11.65 -13.03
N LEU A 344 3.32 10.91 -14.03
CA LEU A 344 4.71 10.51 -14.13
C LEU A 344 5.67 11.72 -14.13
N ASN A 345 5.34 12.77 -14.87
CA ASN A 345 6.12 13.99 -14.90
C ASN A 345 6.14 14.70 -13.53
N GLN A 346 4.99 14.81 -12.87
CA GLN A 346 4.88 15.41 -11.55
C GLN A 346 5.62 14.57 -10.49
N TYR A 347 5.38 13.26 -10.48
CA TYR A 347 6.04 12.35 -9.54
C TYR A 347 7.56 12.42 -9.68
N ASN A 348 8.06 12.35 -10.91
CA ASN A 348 9.50 12.42 -11.19
C ASN A 348 10.10 13.77 -10.80
N SER A 349 9.36 14.87 -10.98
CA SER A 349 9.81 16.21 -10.58
C SER A 349 9.95 16.35 -9.05
N VAL A 350 9.05 15.72 -8.27
CA VAL A 350 9.02 15.85 -6.81
C VAL A 350 9.92 14.81 -6.13
N TYR A 351 9.85 13.56 -6.58
CA TYR A 351 10.47 12.44 -5.88
C TYR A 351 11.64 11.82 -6.65
N GLY A 352 11.78 12.09 -7.94
CA GLY A 352 12.78 11.49 -8.83
C GLY A 352 12.34 10.15 -9.42
N ALA A 353 12.70 9.90 -10.68
CA ALA A 353 12.33 8.69 -11.43
C ALA A 353 12.85 7.38 -10.80
N ALA A 354 13.96 7.44 -10.06
CA ALA A 354 14.52 6.28 -9.37
C ALA A 354 13.67 5.78 -8.20
N ASN A 355 12.72 6.60 -7.72
CA ASN A 355 11.79 6.30 -6.63
C ASN A 355 10.41 5.88 -7.13
N LEU A 356 10.21 5.74 -8.44
CA LEU A 356 9.00 5.15 -9.01
C LEU A 356 9.00 3.65 -8.73
N GLY A 357 7.85 3.11 -8.39
CA GLY A 357 7.64 1.68 -8.12
C GLY A 357 6.29 1.22 -8.65
N GLY A 358 6.08 -0.08 -8.72
CA GLY A 358 4.93 -0.69 -9.39
C GLY A 358 3.54 -0.23 -8.93
N TYR A 359 3.46 0.34 -7.73
CA TYR A 359 2.19 0.82 -7.14
C TYR A 359 2.19 2.32 -6.83
N SER A 360 3.11 3.10 -7.42
CA SER A 360 3.13 4.56 -7.28
C SER A 360 1.84 5.22 -7.77
N ALA A 361 1.43 4.87 -8.98
CA ALA A 361 0.19 5.37 -9.58
C ALA A 361 -1.05 4.83 -8.86
N ALA A 362 -0.99 3.61 -8.34
CA ALA A 362 -2.06 3.03 -7.54
C ALA A 362 -2.27 3.80 -6.22
N GLY A 363 -1.19 4.16 -5.52
CA GLY A 363 -1.28 5.01 -4.33
C GLY A 363 -1.92 6.37 -4.63
N TYR A 364 -1.54 6.97 -5.76
CA TYR A 364 -2.11 8.23 -6.23
C TYR A 364 -3.61 8.11 -6.53
N ASP A 365 -4.03 7.06 -7.25
CA ASP A 365 -5.44 6.84 -7.58
C ASP A 365 -6.28 6.48 -6.35
N CYS A 366 -5.78 5.68 -5.40
CA CYS A 366 -6.46 5.41 -4.13
C CYS A 366 -6.76 6.70 -3.36
N ALA A 367 -5.80 7.60 -3.26
CA ALA A 367 -5.98 8.89 -2.60
C ALA A 367 -6.99 9.77 -3.34
N ASN A 368 -6.93 9.83 -4.68
CA ASN A 368 -7.90 10.58 -5.47
C ASN A 368 -9.32 10.03 -5.35
N ILE A 369 -9.48 8.69 -5.28
CA ILE A 369 -10.78 8.05 -5.01
C ILE A 369 -11.32 8.51 -3.65
N LEU A 370 -10.50 8.50 -2.58
CA LEU A 370 -10.90 9.01 -1.27
C LEU A 370 -11.27 10.50 -1.33
N ILE A 371 -10.49 11.33 -2.00
CA ILE A 371 -10.74 12.77 -2.16
C ILE A 371 -12.08 13.02 -2.86
N GLN A 372 -12.34 12.30 -3.96
CA GLN A 372 -13.62 12.41 -4.67
C GLN A 372 -14.81 11.88 -3.84
N ALA A 373 -14.60 10.78 -3.10
CA ALA A 373 -15.62 10.23 -2.22
C ALA A 373 -15.95 11.19 -1.06
N ILE A 374 -14.94 11.82 -0.46
CA ILE A 374 -15.11 12.85 0.58
C ILE A 374 -15.89 14.03 0.01
N LYS A 375 -15.51 14.54 -1.17
CA LYS A 375 -16.23 15.62 -1.84
C LYS A 375 -17.69 15.24 -2.09
N LYS A 376 -17.95 14.05 -2.65
CA LYS A 376 -19.30 13.54 -2.92
C LYS A 376 -20.15 13.42 -1.64
N ALA A 377 -19.53 12.96 -0.53
CA ALA A 377 -20.21 12.89 0.76
C ALA A 377 -20.64 14.28 1.26
N LEU A 378 -19.74 15.27 1.19
CA LEU A 378 -20.01 16.66 1.56
C LEU A 378 -21.09 17.29 0.66
N ASP A 379 -20.98 17.13 -0.66
CA ASP A 379 -21.96 17.62 -1.64
C ASP A 379 -23.36 17.01 -1.41
N SER A 380 -23.41 15.80 -0.82
CA SER A 380 -24.65 15.11 -0.44
C SER A 380 -25.18 15.50 0.95
N GLY A 381 -24.55 16.49 1.60
CA GLY A 381 -25.01 17.04 2.89
C GLY A 381 -24.40 16.37 4.12
N ALA A 382 -23.37 15.52 3.96
CA ALA A 382 -22.64 15.02 5.13
C ALA A 382 -21.81 16.15 5.78
N HIS A 383 -21.70 16.11 7.10
CA HIS A 383 -20.93 17.10 7.87
C HIS A 383 -19.65 16.46 8.41
N THR A 384 -18.54 17.20 8.32
CA THR A 384 -17.29 16.82 8.98
C THR A 384 -17.44 16.80 10.51
N PRO A 385 -16.65 15.99 11.23
CA PRO A 385 -16.57 16.08 12.68
C PRO A 385 -16.21 17.50 13.13
N LYS A 386 -16.67 17.90 14.31
CA LYS A 386 -16.40 19.25 14.86
C LYS A 386 -14.92 19.48 15.13
N ASP A 387 -14.26 18.45 15.66
CA ASP A 387 -12.85 18.42 15.99
C ASP A 387 -12.33 16.97 16.03
N SER A 388 -11.07 16.77 16.40
CA SER A 388 -10.42 15.45 16.47
C SER A 388 -10.98 14.50 17.55
N SER A 389 -11.85 14.98 18.45
CA SER A 389 -12.46 14.20 19.53
C SER A 389 -13.93 13.81 19.25
N ASP A 390 -14.54 14.35 18.17
CA ASP A 390 -15.96 14.12 17.84
C ASP A 390 -16.19 12.74 17.21
N ALA A 391 -16.15 11.70 18.04
CA ALA A 391 -16.35 10.31 17.60
C ALA A 391 -17.72 10.05 16.94
N THR A 392 -18.76 10.76 17.37
CA THR A 392 -20.10 10.62 16.79
C THR A 392 -20.17 11.21 15.39
N GLY A 393 -19.65 12.43 15.20
CA GLY A 393 -19.54 13.08 13.90
C GLY A 393 -18.65 12.25 12.96
N ALA A 394 -17.53 11.73 13.47
CA ALA A 394 -16.64 10.86 12.69
C ALA A 394 -17.34 9.62 12.15
N LYS A 395 -18.11 8.91 12.98
CA LYS A 395 -18.82 7.69 12.55
C LYS A 395 -19.82 7.99 11.42
N ALA A 396 -20.56 9.08 11.54
CA ALA A 396 -21.53 9.49 10.51
C ALA A 396 -20.84 9.89 9.21
N PHE A 397 -19.81 10.73 9.30
CA PHE A 397 -19.04 11.19 8.14
C PHE A 397 -18.32 10.04 7.41
N ARG A 398 -17.63 9.18 8.16
CA ARG A 398 -16.93 7.99 7.62
C ARG A 398 -17.89 7.04 6.91
N ALA A 399 -19.09 6.82 7.45
CA ALA A 399 -20.10 6.00 6.79
C ALA A 399 -20.56 6.61 5.45
N ALA A 400 -20.72 7.94 5.36
CA ALA A 400 -21.03 8.62 4.11
C ALA A 400 -19.87 8.50 3.10
N VAL A 401 -18.62 8.62 3.56
CA VAL A 401 -17.41 8.41 2.72
C VAL A 401 -17.36 6.98 2.19
N ILE A 402 -17.58 5.95 3.02
CA ILE A 402 -17.64 4.55 2.56
C ILE A 402 -18.69 4.37 1.47
N SER A 403 -19.90 4.88 1.67
CA SER A 403 -20.98 4.81 0.67
C SER A 403 -20.57 5.49 -0.64
N ALA A 404 -19.88 6.62 -0.56
CA ALA A 404 -19.39 7.33 -1.73
C ALA A 404 -18.26 6.58 -2.45
N VAL A 405 -17.35 5.91 -1.71
CA VAL A 405 -16.30 5.02 -2.29
C VAL A 405 -16.95 3.85 -3.01
N GLN A 406 -17.90 3.14 -2.38
CA GLN A 406 -18.58 1.99 -3.00
C GLN A 406 -19.26 2.36 -4.33
N GLY A 407 -19.81 3.55 -4.43
CA GLY A 407 -20.48 4.07 -5.63
C GLY A 407 -19.59 4.98 -6.48
N ILE A 408 -18.25 4.80 -6.42
CA ILE A 408 -17.32 5.60 -7.23
C ILE A 408 -17.36 5.17 -8.70
N ASP A 409 -17.27 6.16 -9.58
CA ASP A 409 -17.02 6.02 -11.01
C ASP A 409 -15.94 7.07 -11.35
N PHE A 410 -14.68 6.63 -11.39
CA PHE A 410 -13.53 7.51 -11.40
C PHE A 410 -12.55 7.15 -12.53
N ASN A 411 -12.20 8.12 -13.35
CA ASN A 411 -11.13 7.98 -14.35
C ASN A 411 -9.81 8.48 -13.76
N GLY A 412 -9.02 7.55 -13.24
CA GLY A 412 -7.72 7.79 -12.66
C GLY A 412 -6.57 7.73 -13.68
N VAL A 413 -5.35 7.78 -13.18
CA VAL A 413 -4.14 7.64 -14.01
C VAL A 413 -3.95 6.21 -14.48
N LEU A 414 -4.49 5.21 -13.77
CA LEU A 414 -4.51 3.80 -14.19
C LEU A 414 -5.77 3.41 -14.98
N GLY A 415 -6.52 4.39 -15.48
CA GLY A 415 -7.77 4.18 -16.20
C GLY A 415 -9.00 4.23 -15.31
N HIS A 416 -10.09 3.65 -15.80
CA HIS A 416 -11.38 3.65 -15.10
C HIS A 416 -11.35 2.79 -13.84
N GLN A 417 -11.82 3.34 -12.72
CA GLN A 417 -11.90 2.68 -11.42
C GLN A 417 -13.33 2.68 -10.91
N ALA A 418 -13.84 1.51 -10.61
CA ALA A 418 -15.09 1.25 -9.92
C ALA A 418 -14.90 -0.01 -9.07
N PHE A 419 -15.78 -0.22 -8.10
CA PHE A 419 -15.70 -1.37 -7.21
C PHE A 419 -16.91 -2.28 -7.37
N ASP A 420 -16.68 -3.59 -7.34
CA ASP A 420 -17.74 -4.57 -7.24
C ASP A 420 -18.35 -4.61 -5.83
N GLN A 421 -19.33 -5.49 -5.63
CA GLN A 421 -20.02 -5.64 -4.34
C GLN A 421 -19.10 -6.10 -3.20
N ASN A 422 -17.92 -6.64 -3.52
CA ASN A 422 -16.92 -7.09 -2.55
C ASN A 422 -15.91 -5.99 -2.19
N GLY A 423 -15.91 -4.86 -2.92
CA GLY A 423 -14.92 -3.80 -2.81
C GLY A 423 -13.68 -4.04 -3.67
N ASP A 424 -13.71 -5.02 -4.56
CA ASP A 424 -12.63 -5.28 -5.52
C ASP A 424 -12.79 -4.43 -6.77
N THR A 425 -11.65 -4.04 -7.37
CA THR A 425 -11.67 -3.28 -8.62
C THR A 425 -12.36 -4.04 -9.76
N THR A 426 -13.08 -3.30 -10.59
CA THR A 426 -13.59 -3.80 -11.87
C THR A 426 -12.57 -3.67 -13.00
N ASN A 427 -11.48 -2.92 -12.79
CA ASN A 427 -10.38 -2.77 -13.74
C ASN A 427 -9.35 -3.89 -13.52
N ARG A 428 -9.56 -5.02 -14.16
CA ARG A 428 -8.78 -6.26 -13.95
C ARG A 428 -7.70 -6.40 -15.01
N VAL A 429 -6.54 -5.79 -14.77
CA VAL A 429 -5.38 -5.89 -15.66
C VAL A 429 -4.20 -6.47 -14.88
N ILE A 430 -3.49 -7.40 -15.50
CA ILE A 430 -2.22 -7.94 -15.00
C ILE A 430 -1.13 -7.59 -16.00
N THR A 431 -0.06 -6.95 -15.57
CA THR A 431 1.13 -6.72 -16.39
C THR A 431 2.21 -7.73 -16.03
N ILE A 432 2.78 -8.37 -17.04
CA ILE A 432 3.90 -9.33 -16.89
C ILE A 432 5.19 -8.61 -17.25
N TYR A 433 6.19 -8.76 -16.39
CA TYR A 433 7.50 -8.11 -16.51
C TYR A 433 8.62 -9.13 -16.64
N LYS A 434 9.71 -8.67 -17.25
CA LYS A 434 11.00 -9.35 -17.27
C LYS A 434 12.09 -8.40 -16.78
N VAL A 435 12.99 -8.90 -15.94
CA VAL A 435 14.18 -8.12 -15.52
C VAL A 435 15.10 -7.87 -16.70
N GLY A 436 15.55 -6.64 -16.84
CA GLY A 436 16.47 -6.22 -17.89
C GLY A 436 16.71 -4.71 -17.87
N ALA A 437 17.68 -4.24 -18.67
CA ALA A 437 17.89 -2.81 -18.84
C ALA A 437 16.65 -2.16 -19.45
N ASN A 438 16.24 -1.03 -18.91
CA ASN A 438 15.10 -0.30 -19.44
C ASN A 438 15.44 0.26 -20.84
N PRO A 439 14.52 0.20 -21.81
CA PRO A 439 14.74 0.79 -23.13
C PRO A 439 15.04 2.29 -23.01
N PRO A 440 16.03 2.81 -23.75
CA PRO A 440 16.35 4.25 -23.74
C PRO A 440 15.14 5.10 -24.13
N GLY A 441 14.90 6.18 -23.37
CA GLY A 441 13.86 7.17 -23.68
C GLY A 441 12.42 6.76 -23.38
N LYS A 442 12.19 5.61 -22.77
CA LYS A 442 10.88 5.23 -22.23
C LYS A 442 10.89 5.39 -20.71
N PHE A 443 9.82 5.97 -20.16
CA PHE A 443 9.55 5.83 -18.75
C PHE A 443 9.35 4.32 -18.50
N ALA A 444 10.13 3.79 -17.59
CA ALA A 444 9.86 2.46 -17.04
C ALA A 444 9.07 2.69 -15.77
N GLY A 445 8.04 1.91 -15.54
CA GLY A 445 7.39 1.84 -14.24
C GLY A 445 8.41 1.51 -13.15
N THR A 446 8.50 0.29 -12.71
CA THR A 446 9.53 -0.11 -11.73
C THR A 446 10.92 -0.21 -12.40
N PRO A 447 11.95 0.51 -11.89
CA PRO A 447 13.29 0.45 -12.45
C PRO A 447 13.86 -0.98 -12.55
N GLY A 448 14.39 -1.32 -13.73
CA GLY A 448 14.96 -2.64 -14.01
C GLY A 448 13.96 -3.73 -14.38
N TRP A 449 12.67 -3.40 -14.49
CA TRP A 449 11.61 -4.28 -14.93
C TRP A 449 10.97 -3.77 -16.22
N ASN A 450 10.94 -4.61 -17.25
CA ASN A 450 10.37 -4.28 -18.54
C ASN A 450 9.08 -5.03 -18.77
N PRO A 451 7.96 -4.36 -19.08
CA PRO A 451 6.72 -5.04 -19.41
C PRO A 451 6.88 -5.84 -20.70
N VAL A 452 6.47 -7.10 -20.67
CA VAL A 452 6.53 -8.03 -21.82
C VAL A 452 5.17 -8.47 -22.29
N ALA A 453 4.13 -8.39 -21.43
CA ALA A 453 2.74 -8.65 -21.79
C ALA A 453 1.80 -7.93 -20.82
N ALA A 454 0.58 -7.67 -21.25
CA ALA A 454 -0.53 -7.26 -20.40
C ALA A 454 -1.74 -8.15 -20.71
N VAL A 455 -2.44 -8.57 -19.66
CA VAL A 455 -3.63 -9.44 -19.74
C VAL A 455 -4.79 -8.71 -19.09
N THR A 456 -5.83 -8.43 -19.86
CA THR A 456 -7.11 -7.95 -19.32
C THR A 456 -8.01 -9.16 -19.03
N ILE A 457 -8.51 -9.21 -17.82
CA ILE A 457 -9.40 -10.27 -17.34
C ILE A 457 -10.84 -9.80 -17.51
N PRO A 458 -11.70 -10.59 -18.16
CA PRO A 458 -13.11 -10.25 -18.37
C PRO A 458 -13.90 -9.99 -17.08
#